data_ecfdab8402fb77c9b6f7bd312e482968
#
_entry.id   ecfdab8402fb77c9b6f7bd312e482968
#
_cell.length_a   1.000
_cell.length_b   1.000
_cell.length_c   1.000
_cell.angle_alpha   90.00
_cell.angle_beta   90.00
_cell.angle_gamma   90.00
#
_symmetry.space_group_name_H-M   'P 1'
#
loop_
_entity.id
_entity.type
_entity.pdbx_description
1 polymer ?
#
loop_
_entity_poly.entity_id
_entity_poly.type
_entity_poly.pdbx_seq_one_letter_code
_entity_poly.pdbx_strand_id
1 'polypeptide(L)'
;MDARTSESKKAQALPECTVMEVRVGKVRRLGQTDIMTGIDKLVRAGPVRISTLGVEGDEQGEKVIHGGPDKAVLQYAVDHYPGWRKEFPGSAHLLKAGGFGENIVASGFDEENICVGDVVEVGSVRLQVAQPRQPCFKLNHRFQQASMSRRAQESHRTGWYYRVLQEGTVSAGDVMRIIERPYPQWSVSRVQHYLYDNTGDRVATAELANLEVLAAAQRQLFAKRLSSQAVERWDDRLADAGTEAIQSLDCAPHSDGDWTAVRVKIVTLESKRAISLVLVPTTASPLPPSKPGSHIRVNLPIGLERCYSLCNVSDGSNYKIAVNLAESGNGGSNWLHKMLRVGDTLLISRPVDAFSVVDSAKSHILIAGGIGITPFMAMIDHFRRSGARFKLYYCARSPADAPFHDVLKQLEADEVSFHFSRGSVAKRLDLSQIFTQLDASAHVYCCGPGSLMANVRAAAKDMSEQNIHFEAFTAGDRQGEPFEIRLASTNQVFTVGPQQTILEVLRQNGVQVESSCEAGSCGTCVLSYRDGEVRHADFCLSDRERKDRLAICVSRATTAGITLEI
;
A
#
# COMPACT_ATOMS: atom_id res chain seq x y z
N MET A 1 -54.81 34.72 24.22
CA MET A 1 -54.15 34.03 25.35
C MET A 1 -53.99 32.56 24.98
N ASP A 2 -52.90 32.21 24.37
CA ASP A 2 -52.55 30.81 24.13
C ASP A 2 -51.13 30.60 24.60
N ALA A 3 -51.06 29.90 25.74
CA ALA A 3 -49.79 29.49 26.35
C ALA A 3 -49.26 28.27 25.57
N ARG A 4 -48.27 28.47 24.75
CA ARG A 4 -47.46 27.35 24.18
C ARG A 4 -46.51 26.87 25.26
N THR A 5 -46.83 25.73 25.83
CA THR A 5 -45.96 24.96 26.71
C THR A 5 -44.74 24.45 25.90
N SER A 6 -43.59 25.01 26.17
CA SER A 6 -42.30 24.49 25.70
C SER A 6 -41.96 23.21 26.46
N GLU A 7 -42.26 22.06 25.87
CA GLU A 7 -41.65 20.81 26.31
C GLU A 7 -40.12 20.86 26.09
N SER A 8 -39.39 21.09 27.15
CA SER A 8 -37.94 20.91 27.16
C SER A 8 -37.67 19.41 26.95
N LYS A 9 -37.15 19.04 25.74
CA LYS A 9 -36.55 17.70 25.56
C LYS A 9 -35.46 17.53 26.61
N LYS A 10 -35.73 16.72 27.65
CA LYS A 10 -34.70 16.24 28.55
C LYS A 10 -33.61 15.60 27.70
N ALA A 11 -32.41 16.16 27.72
CA ALA A 11 -31.25 15.54 27.12
C ALA A 11 -31.09 14.15 27.76
N GLN A 12 -31.25 13.10 26.95
CA GLN A 12 -31.08 11.73 27.43
C GLN A 12 -29.62 11.59 27.83
N ALA A 13 -29.36 11.21 29.07
CA ALA A 13 -27.99 11.02 29.57
C ALA A 13 -27.27 9.99 28.68
N LEU A 14 -26.06 10.33 28.28
CA LEU A 14 -25.24 9.41 27.50
C LEU A 14 -24.88 8.18 28.35
N PRO A 15 -24.78 6.98 27.76
CA PRO A 15 -24.45 5.78 28.49
C PRO A 15 -23.07 5.88 29.15
N GLU A 16 -22.93 5.25 30.31
CA GLU A 16 -21.66 5.04 31.00
C GLU A 16 -21.53 3.58 31.41
N CYS A 17 -20.31 3.13 31.62
CA CYS A 17 -20.04 1.77 32.09
C CYS A 17 -18.81 1.73 32.99
N THR A 18 -18.58 0.59 33.64
CA THR A 18 -17.41 0.39 34.49
C THR A 18 -16.46 -0.63 33.86
N VAL A 19 -15.17 -0.31 33.87
CA VAL A 19 -14.12 -1.23 33.44
C VAL A 19 -14.07 -2.41 34.43
N MET A 20 -14.34 -3.61 33.94
CA MET A 20 -14.25 -4.84 34.73
C MET A 20 -12.81 -5.36 34.75
N GLU A 21 -12.13 -5.34 33.58
CA GLU A 21 -10.77 -5.83 33.43
C GLU A 21 -10.03 -5.03 32.35
N VAL A 22 -8.71 -4.86 32.56
CA VAL A 22 -7.76 -4.45 31.49
C VAL A 22 -6.88 -5.63 31.15
N ARG A 23 -6.72 -5.92 29.87
CA ARG A 23 -6.02 -7.11 29.39
C ARG A 23 -4.95 -6.79 28.38
N VAL A 24 -3.84 -7.55 28.42
CA VAL A 24 -2.72 -7.47 27.48
C VAL A 24 -2.30 -8.86 27.02
N GLY A 25 -1.90 -8.98 25.77
CA GLY A 25 -1.43 -10.23 25.16
C GLY A 25 -0.02 -10.12 24.60
N LYS A 26 0.71 -11.22 24.65
CA LYS A 26 1.97 -11.39 23.92
C LYS A 26 1.71 -12.22 22.67
N VAL A 27 2.47 -11.94 21.61
CA VAL A 27 2.40 -12.73 20.38
C VAL A 27 2.90 -14.14 20.66
N ARG A 28 2.02 -15.13 20.50
CA ARG A 28 2.31 -16.55 20.68
C ARG A 28 1.46 -17.38 19.70
N ARG A 29 1.77 -18.66 19.57
CA ARG A 29 0.96 -19.59 18.78
C ARG A 29 -0.45 -19.71 19.37
N LEU A 30 -1.46 -19.73 18.51
CA LEU A 30 -2.85 -19.94 18.90
C LEU A 30 -3.13 -21.45 19.06
N GLY A 31 -3.10 -21.92 20.30
CA GLY A 31 -3.26 -23.35 20.59
C GLY A 31 -2.18 -24.20 19.94
N GLN A 32 -2.60 -25.23 19.18
CA GLN A 32 -1.71 -26.13 18.46
C GLN A 32 -1.49 -25.70 16.98
N THR A 33 -1.99 -24.54 16.58
CA THR A 33 -1.84 -24.02 15.21
C THR A 33 -0.51 -23.29 15.03
N ASP A 34 -0.08 -23.09 13.78
CA ASP A 34 1.08 -22.23 13.46
C ASP A 34 0.74 -20.72 13.40
N ILE A 35 -0.50 -20.36 13.76
CA ILE A 35 -0.98 -18.98 13.74
C ILE A 35 -0.39 -18.19 14.91
N MET A 36 0.44 -17.19 14.60
CA MET A 36 0.97 -16.26 15.59
C MET A 36 -0.02 -15.13 15.85
N THR A 37 -0.38 -14.91 17.11
CA THR A 37 -1.39 -13.89 17.48
C THR A 37 -1.25 -13.42 18.92
N GLY A 38 -1.63 -12.17 19.18
CA GLY A 38 -1.78 -11.59 20.52
C GLY A 38 -3.23 -11.64 21.05
N ILE A 39 -4.10 -12.47 20.45
CA ILE A 39 -5.53 -12.53 20.82
C ILE A 39 -5.77 -13.09 22.23
N ASP A 40 -4.85 -13.91 22.73
CA ASP A 40 -4.95 -14.51 24.07
C ASP A 40 -4.39 -13.54 25.11
N LYS A 41 -5.26 -12.66 25.61
CA LYS A 41 -4.89 -11.58 26.54
C LYS A 41 -5.16 -11.97 27.99
N LEU A 42 -4.19 -11.68 28.86
CA LEU A 42 -4.24 -11.91 30.30
C LEU A 42 -4.64 -10.63 31.03
N VAL A 43 -5.36 -10.79 32.13
CA VAL A 43 -5.73 -9.67 33.02
C VAL A 43 -4.48 -9.03 33.62
N ARG A 44 -4.45 -7.70 33.62
CA ARG A 44 -3.41 -6.91 34.30
C ARG A 44 -3.98 -6.30 35.57
N ALA A 45 -3.30 -6.50 36.67
CA ALA A 45 -3.64 -5.88 37.94
C ALA A 45 -3.07 -4.45 38.02
N GLY A 46 -3.82 -3.56 38.67
CA GLY A 46 -3.44 -2.15 38.88
C GLY A 46 -3.54 -1.27 37.64
N PRO A 47 -3.04 -0.02 37.72
CA PRO A 47 -3.09 0.92 36.62
C PRO A 47 -2.25 0.45 35.42
N VAL A 48 -2.84 0.47 34.25
CA VAL A 48 -2.17 0.11 32.99
C VAL A 48 -2.06 1.35 32.12
N ARG A 49 -0.86 1.67 31.65
CA ARG A 49 -0.63 2.81 30.76
C ARG A 49 -1.18 2.51 29.37
N ILE A 50 -1.83 3.52 28.80
CA ILE A 50 -2.30 3.53 27.42
C ILE A 50 -1.64 4.71 26.70
N SER A 51 -0.94 4.40 25.62
CA SER A 51 -0.29 5.35 24.73
C SER A 51 -1.01 5.45 23.38
N THR A 52 -0.62 6.39 22.55
CA THR A 52 -1.15 6.55 21.18
C THR A 52 -1.01 5.29 20.31
N LEU A 53 -0.10 4.37 20.64
CA LEU A 53 0.10 3.11 19.94
C LEU A 53 -0.59 1.91 20.59
N GLY A 54 -1.24 2.10 21.75
CA GLY A 54 -2.01 1.06 22.44
C GLY A 54 -1.65 0.87 23.90
N VAL A 55 -2.12 -0.26 24.44
CA VAL A 55 -1.96 -0.63 25.84
C VAL A 55 -0.54 -1.13 26.10
N GLU A 56 0.12 -0.60 27.14
CA GLU A 56 1.49 -0.98 27.48
C GLU A 56 1.59 -2.47 27.79
N GLY A 57 2.54 -3.12 27.12
CA GLY A 57 2.77 -4.56 27.25
C GLY A 57 1.88 -5.43 26.34
N ASP A 58 0.95 -4.83 25.58
CA ASP A 58 0.16 -5.54 24.59
C ASP A 58 0.93 -5.69 23.28
N GLU A 59 0.83 -6.85 22.63
CA GLU A 59 1.44 -7.14 21.34
C GLU A 59 0.38 -7.60 20.34
N GLN A 60 0.59 -7.24 19.09
CA GLN A 60 -0.27 -7.60 17.97
C GLN A 60 0.51 -8.48 17.00
N GLY A 61 -0.03 -9.65 16.64
CA GLY A 61 0.64 -10.62 15.77
C GLY A 61 0.85 -10.12 14.35
N GLU A 62 -0.03 -9.22 13.88
CA GLU A 62 0.04 -8.57 12.57
C GLU A 62 -0.22 -7.08 12.76
N LYS A 63 0.83 -6.34 13.03
CA LYS A 63 0.74 -4.89 13.29
C LYS A 63 0.16 -4.09 12.12
N VAL A 64 0.27 -4.63 10.90
CA VAL A 64 -0.24 -4.00 9.67
C VAL A 64 -1.76 -4.01 9.63
N ILE A 65 -2.37 -5.16 9.97
CA ILE A 65 -3.83 -5.33 9.90
C ILE A 65 -4.49 -4.97 11.24
N HIS A 66 -3.85 -5.29 12.36
CA HIS A 66 -4.40 -5.18 13.70
C HIS A 66 -3.77 -4.06 14.54
N GLY A 67 -2.83 -3.28 14.01
CA GLY A 67 -2.13 -2.19 14.69
C GLY A 67 -2.41 -0.81 14.11
N GLY A 68 -1.68 0.18 14.65
CA GLY A 68 -1.77 1.58 14.28
C GLY A 68 -2.67 2.41 15.21
N PRO A 69 -2.59 3.75 15.11
CA PRO A 69 -3.28 4.64 16.05
C PRO A 69 -4.80 4.47 16.06
N ASP A 70 -5.43 4.10 14.94
CA ASP A 70 -6.88 3.87 14.84
C ASP A 70 -7.33 2.51 15.42
N LYS A 71 -6.39 1.67 15.84
CA LYS A 71 -6.63 0.35 16.46
C LYS A 71 -5.84 0.18 17.75
N ALA A 72 -5.62 1.28 18.46
CA ALA A 72 -4.78 1.30 19.66
C ALA A 72 -5.37 0.46 20.82
N VAL A 73 -6.69 0.50 20.98
CA VAL A 73 -7.39 -0.23 22.07
C VAL A 73 -8.62 -0.92 21.50
N LEU A 74 -8.76 -2.21 21.76
CA LEU A 74 -9.96 -2.99 21.41
C LEU A 74 -10.88 -3.11 22.62
N GLN A 75 -12.17 -2.79 22.44
CA GLN A 75 -13.24 -3.13 23.38
C GLN A 75 -14.21 -4.11 22.73
N TYR A 76 -14.75 -5.01 23.56
CA TYR A 76 -15.81 -5.93 23.21
C TYR A 76 -16.85 -5.98 24.33
N ALA A 77 -18.12 -5.94 23.97
CA ALA A 77 -19.21 -5.98 24.95
C ALA A 77 -19.27 -7.35 25.64
N VAL A 78 -18.99 -7.38 26.94
CA VAL A 78 -19.05 -8.63 27.74
C VAL A 78 -20.44 -9.24 27.73
N ASP A 79 -21.46 -8.41 27.54
CA ASP A 79 -22.89 -8.76 27.50
C ASP A 79 -23.25 -9.71 26.33
N HIS A 80 -22.38 -9.83 25.32
CA HIS A 80 -22.57 -10.78 24.21
C HIS A 80 -22.23 -12.23 24.56
N TYR A 81 -21.37 -12.48 25.58
CA TYR A 81 -20.90 -13.83 25.88
C TYR A 81 -22.01 -14.80 26.33
N PRO A 82 -23.04 -14.40 27.12
CA PRO A 82 -24.18 -15.29 27.42
C PRO A 82 -24.94 -15.74 26.17
N GLY A 83 -25.11 -14.84 25.17
CA GLY A 83 -25.72 -15.17 23.89
C GLY A 83 -24.88 -16.17 23.08
N TRP A 84 -23.56 -15.92 23.01
CA TRP A 84 -22.64 -16.82 22.35
C TRP A 84 -22.61 -18.22 22.94
N ARG A 85 -22.62 -18.35 24.28
CA ARG A 85 -22.65 -19.66 24.96
C ARG A 85 -23.92 -20.46 24.66
N LYS A 86 -25.06 -19.78 24.44
CA LYS A 86 -26.29 -20.43 23.99
C LYS A 86 -26.19 -20.87 22.52
N GLU A 87 -25.60 -20.07 21.68
CA GLU A 87 -25.44 -20.33 20.24
C GLU A 87 -24.40 -21.43 19.97
N PHE A 88 -23.30 -21.46 20.74
CA PHE A 88 -22.20 -22.42 20.63
C PHE A 88 -21.91 -23.15 21.95
N PRO A 89 -22.79 -24.04 22.40
CA PRO A 89 -22.64 -24.71 23.69
C PRO A 89 -21.39 -25.58 23.81
N GLY A 90 -20.91 -26.18 22.69
CA GLY A 90 -19.66 -26.94 22.66
C GLY A 90 -18.41 -26.11 22.97
N SER A 91 -18.44 -24.83 22.69
CA SER A 91 -17.34 -23.89 22.92
C SER A 91 -17.57 -22.96 24.11
N ALA A 92 -18.59 -23.21 24.93
CA ALA A 92 -19.00 -22.34 26.02
C ALA A 92 -17.85 -21.99 27.00
N HIS A 93 -16.92 -22.91 27.22
CA HIS A 93 -15.76 -22.74 28.12
C HIS A 93 -14.73 -21.71 27.57
N LEU A 94 -14.71 -21.46 26.26
CA LEU A 94 -13.85 -20.47 25.58
C LEU A 94 -14.54 -19.10 25.47
N LEU A 95 -15.87 -19.06 25.52
CA LEU A 95 -16.71 -17.88 25.32
C LEU A 95 -16.87 -17.08 26.63
N LYS A 96 -15.81 -16.38 26.99
CA LYS A 96 -15.67 -15.58 28.23
C LYS A 96 -14.85 -14.32 27.98
N ALA A 97 -14.85 -13.38 28.91
CA ALA A 97 -14.06 -12.13 28.85
C ALA A 97 -12.62 -12.38 28.40
N GLY A 98 -12.15 -11.57 27.47
CA GLY A 98 -10.85 -11.72 26.79
C GLY A 98 -10.88 -12.67 25.58
N GLY A 99 -12.01 -13.34 25.32
CA GLY A 99 -12.13 -14.34 24.25
C GLY A 99 -11.99 -13.74 22.85
N PHE A 100 -12.49 -12.54 22.61
CA PHE A 100 -12.34 -11.81 21.35
C PHE A 100 -11.02 -11.04 21.27
N GLY A 101 -10.17 -11.09 22.29
CA GLY A 101 -8.87 -10.39 22.31
C GLY A 101 -8.98 -8.91 22.69
N GLU A 102 -10.05 -8.53 23.39
CA GLU A 102 -10.26 -7.19 23.88
C GLU A 102 -9.25 -6.77 24.94
N ASN A 103 -8.86 -5.49 24.90
CA ASN A 103 -8.02 -4.87 25.92
C ASN A 103 -8.84 -4.35 27.10
N ILE A 104 -10.03 -3.79 26.82
CA ILE A 104 -10.97 -3.33 27.83
C ILE A 104 -12.18 -4.25 27.84
N VAL A 105 -12.49 -4.80 29.01
CA VAL A 105 -13.69 -5.57 29.29
C VAL A 105 -14.63 -4.70 30.13
N ALA A 106 -15.80 -4.41 29.59
CA ALA A 106 -16.82 -3.62 30.28
C ALA A 106 -18.22 -4.08 29.86
N SER A 107 -19.23 -3.83 30.72
CA SER A 107 -20.66 -4.07 30.47
C SER A 107 -21.38 -2.74 30.29
N GLY A 108 -22.38 -2.69 29.41
CA GLY A 108 -23.23 -1.51 29.19
C GLY A 108 -22.95 -0.73 27.92
N PHE A 109 -21.75 -0.84 27.34
CA PHE A 109 -21.49 -0.38 25.96
C PHE A 109 -21.55 -1.57 24.99
N ASP A 110 -22.29 -1.40 23.91
CA ASP A 110 -22.38 -2.33 22.78
C ASP A 110 -22.40 -1.58 21.44
N GLU A 111 -22.41 -2.31 20.34
CA GLU A 111 -22.36 -1.76 18.99
C GLU A 111 -23.59 -0.91 18.62
N GLU A 112 -24.73 -1.07 19.33
CA GLU A 112 -25.95 -0.29 19.11
C GLU A 112 -25.90 1.07 19.79
N ASN A 113 -25.25 1.13 20.97
CA ASN A 113 -25.30 2.32 21.82
C ASN A 113 -24.01 3.15 21.84
N ILE A 114 -22.91 2.68 21.25
CA ILE A 114 -21.66 3.43 21.02
C ILE A 114 -21.59 3.91 19.56
N CYS A 115 -21.15 5.16 19.32
CA CYS A 115 -21.09 5.76 17.98
C CYS A 115 -19.64 6.02 17.57
N VAL A 116 -19.38 5.91 16.27
CA VAL A 116 -18.08 6.32 15.68
C VAL A 116 -17.88 7.81 15.91
N GLY A 117 -16.73 8.18 16.44
CA GLY A 117 -16.42 9.55 16.85
C GLY A 117 -16.74 9.87 18.31
N ASP A 118 -17.47 9.00 19.05
CA ASP A 118 -17.67 9.19 20.50
C ASP A 118 -16.32 9.33 21.19
N VAL A 119 -16.20 10.36 22.04
CA VAL A 119 -15.04 10.54 22.92
C VAL A 119 -15.40 10.01 24.29
N VAL A 120 -14.64 9.04 24.74
CA VAL A 120 -14.83 8.34 26.03
C VAL A 120 -13.67 8.72 26.95
N GLU A 121 -14.02 9.19 28.16
CA GLU A 121 -13.07 9.39 29.25
C GLU A 121 -13.08 8.18 30.18
N VAL A 122 -11.90 7.67 30.55
CA VAL A 122 -11.73 6.54 31.47
C VAL A 122 -10.38 6.65 32.18
N GLY A 123 -10.40 6.63 33.52
CA GLY A 123 -9.21 6.93 34.32
C GLY A 123 -8.65 8.31 33.95
N SER A 124 -7.38 8.36 33.47
CA SER A 124 -6.77 9.59 32.97
C SER A 124 -6.63 9.61 31.44
N VAL A 125 -7.29 8.69 30.72
CA VAL A 125 -7.19 8.51 29.26
C VAL A 125 -8.42 9.08 28.58
N ARG A 126 -8.24 9.69 27.39
CA ARG A 126 -9.34 9.98 26.46
C ARG A 126 -9.18 9.15 25.20
N LEU A 127 -10.24 8.41 24.89
CA LEU A 127 -10.34 7.49 23.76
C LEU A 127 -11.40 7.99 22.79
N GLN A 128 -11.16 7.85 21.49
CA GLN A 128 -12.18 8.12 20.47
C GLN A 128 -12.51 6.84 19.71
N VAL A 129 -13.79 6.51 19.57
CA VAL A 129 -14.25 5.38 18.74
C VAL A 129 -13.85 5.64 17.29
N ALA A 130 -12.94 4.82 16.77
CA ALA A 130 -12.35 5.01 15.45
C ALA A 130 -13.02 4.16 14.36
N GLN A 131 -13.42 2.93 14.70
CA GLN A 131 -14.02 2.00 13.73
C GLN A 131 -14.60 0.75 14.39
N PRO A 132 -15.61 0.08 13.75
CA PRO A 132 -15.98 -1.30 14.03
C PRO A 132 -14.77 -2.24 13.88
N ARG A 133 -14.67 -3.25 14.74
CA ARG A 133 -13.75 -4.33 14.50
C ARG A 133 -14.27 -5.22 13.38
N GLN A 134 -13.39 -5.59 12.47
CA GLN A 134 -13.70 -6.55 11.42
C GLN A 134 -13.23 -7.95 11.86
N PRO A 135 -14.13 -8.94 12.01
CA PRO A 135 -13.77 -10.29 12.42
C PRO A 135 -12.93 -11.00 11.35
N CYS A 136 -12.09 -11.96 11.76
CA CYS A 136 -11.28 -12.79 10.86
C CYS A 136 -11.25 -14.25 11.33
N PHE A 137 -10.75 -15.15 10.48
CA PHE A 137 -10.68 -16.59 10.72
C PHE A 137 -9.99 -16.99 12.03
N LYS A 138 -9.14 -16.14 12.64
CA LYS A 138 -8.51 -16.40 13.94
C LYS A 138 -9.54 -16.63 15.06
N LEU A 139 -10.76 -16.06 14.93
CA LEU A 139 -11.86 -16.34 15.85
C LEU A 139 -12.34 -17.79 15.73
N ASN A 140 -12.32 -18.38 14.51
CA ASN A 140 -12.71 -19.76 14.28
C ASN A 140 -11.79 -20.72 15.06
N HIS A 141 -10.48 -20.50 14.98
CA HIS A 141 -9.51 -21.27 15.78
C HIS A 141 -9.61 -20.99 17.27
N ARG A 142 -9.73 -19.69 17.66
CA ARG A 142 -9.82 -19.30 19.07
C ARG A 142 -10.97 -19.97 19.80
N PHE A 143 -12.12 -20.05 19.15
CA PHE A 143 -13.34 -20.62 19.71
C PHE A 143 -13.61 -22.05 19.26
N GLN A 144 -12.74 -22.65 18.45
CA GLN A 144 -12.91 -24.00 17.90
C GLN A 144 -14.26 -24.16 17.18
N GLN A 145 -14.68 -23.11 16.45
CA GLN A 145 -15.93 -23.01 15.71
C GLN A 145 -15.68 -22.42 14.30
N ALA A 146 -15.78 -23.24 13.27
CA ALA A 146 -15.50 -22.84 11.89
C ALA A 146 -16.35 -21.65 11.38
N SER A 147 -17.51 -21.42 11.97
CA SER A 147 -18.42 -20.33 11.60
C SER A 147 -18.33 -19.09 12.48
N MET A 148 -17.46 -19.06 13.50
CA MET A 148 -17.48 -18.01 14.52
C MET A 148 -17.23 -16.62 13.96
N SER A 149 -16.24 -16.46 13.06
CA SER A 149 -15.95 -15.19 12.42
C SER A 149 -17.12 -14.69 11.56
N ARG A 150 -17.74 -15.59 10.78
CA ARG A 150 -18.91 -15.28 9.97
C ARG A 150 -20.11 -14.88 10.84
N ARG A 151 -20.40 -15.63 11.88
CA ARG A 151 -21.52 -15.32 12.82
C ARG A 151 -21.30 -14.01 13.57
N ALA A 152 -20.04 -13.69 13.95
CA ALA A 152 -19.73 -12.40 14.55
C ALA A 152 -20.02 -11.25 13.57
N GLN A 153 -19.66 -11.39 12.30
CA GLN A 153 -19.95 -10.40 11.26
C GLN A 153 -21.45 -10.25 11.02
N GLU A 154 -22.17 -11.34 10.76
CA GLU A 154 -23.62 -11.35 10.48
C GLU A 154 -24.48 -10.81 11.64
N SER A 155 -24.04 -10.99 12.87
CA SER A 155 -24.75 -10.52 14.06
C SER A 155 -24.30 -9.14 14.54
N HIS A 156 -23.32 -8.52 13.86
CA HIS A 156 -22.66 -7.26 14.23
C HIS A 156 -22.00 -7.27 15.61
N ARG A 157 -21.89 -8.41 16.29
CA ARG A 157 -21.25 -8.56 17.61
C ARG A 157 -19.74 -8.73 17.46
N THR A 158 -19.04 -7.65 17.11
CA THR A 158 -17.61 -7.69 16.73
C THR A 158 -16.71 -6.92 17.67
N GLY A 159 -17.24 -5.95 18.41
CA GLY A 159 -16.48 -4.95 19.14
C GLY A 159 -16.02 -3.80 18.24
N TRP A 160 -15.27 -2.90 18.81
CA TRP A 160 -14.77 -1.70 18.12
C TRP A 160 -13.40 -1.32 18.63
N TYR A 161 -12.70 -0.51 17.82
CA TYR A 161 -11.41 0.05 18.16
C TYR A 161 -11.51 1.52 18.54
N TYR A 162 -10.63 1.90 19.46
CA TYR A 162 -10.38 3.28 19.82
C TYR A 162 -9.02 3.74 19.32
N ARG A 163 -8.94 5.04 18.95
CA ARG A 163 -7.71 5.80 18.97
C ARG A 163 -7.56 6.54 20.28
N VAL A 164 -6.34 6.83 20.67
CA VAL A 164 -6.01 7.54 21.91
C VAL A 164 -5.85 9.03 21.62
N LEU A 165 -6.71 9.86 22.19
CA LEU A 165 -6.62 11.32 22.11
C LEU A 165 -5.73 11.90 23.21
N GLN A 166 -5.77 11.28 24.41
CA GLN A 166 -4.93 11.64 25.55
C GLN A 166 -4.41 10.36 26.20
N GLU A 167 -3.10 10.26 26.32
CA GLU A 167 -2.43 9.17 27.02
C GLU A 167 -2.64 9.26 28.54
N GLY A 168 -2.59 8.13 29.22
CA GLY A 168 -2.76 8.06 30.67
C GLY A 168 -2.80 6.63 31.17
N THR A 169 -3.51 6.40 32.26
CA THR A 169 -3.67 5.08 32.89
C THR A 169 -5.14 4.73 33.07
N VAL A 170 -5.44 3.44 32.95
CA VAL A 170 -6.77 2.84 33.18
C VAL A 170 -6.62 1.67 34.14
N SER A 171 -7.57 1.52 35.03
CA SER A 171 -7.67 0.42 36.02
C SER A 171 -9.03 -0.25 35.98
N ALA A 172 -9.11 -1.49 36.41
CA ALA A 172 -10.39 -2.09 36.74
C ALA A 172 -11.07 -1.26 37.86
N GLY A 173 -12.36 -1.01 37.68
CA GLY A 173 -13.15 -0.14 38.54
C GLY A 173 -13.31 1.29 38.05
N ASP A 174 -12.51 1.74 37.08
CA ASP A 174 -12.67 3.06 36.46
C ASP A 174 -14.00 3.15 35.70
N VAL A 175 -14.64 4.32 35.76
CA VAL A 175 -15.88 4.58 35.05
C VAL A 175 -15.54 5.14 33.66
N MET A 176 -16.09 4.53 32.63
CA MET A 176 -16.05 5.00 31.26
C MET A 176 -17.26 5.87 30.96
N ARG A 177 -17.05 7.12 30.55
CA ARG A 177 -18.12 8.07 30.22
C ARG A 177 -17.93 8.62 28.81
N ILE A 178 -19.02 8.64 28.06
CA ILE A 178 -19.03 9.36 26.80
C ILE A 178 -19.15 10.86 27.12
N ILE A 179 -18.10 11.63 26.81
CA ILE A 179 -18.06 13.07 27.07
C ILE A 179 -18.43 13.89 25.83
N GLU A 180 -18.28 13.31 24.63
CA GLU A 180 -18.68 13.94 23.36
C GLU A 180 -19.28 12.88 22.43
N ARG A 181 -20.37 13.24 21.73
CA ARG A 181 -21.03 12.41 20.70
C ARG A 181 -21.35 13.26 19.47
N PRO A 182 -20.35 13.47 18.59
CA PRO A 182 -20.54 14.35 17.41
C PRO A 182 -21.43 13.74 16.33
N TYR A 183 -21.52 12.40 16.25
CA TYR A 183 -22.23 11.68 15.19
C TYR A 183 -23.21 10.63 15.73
N PRO A 184 -24.29 11.04 16.42
CA PRO A 184 -25.23 10.09 17.06
C PRO A 184 -25.94 9.17 16.07
N GLN A 185 -25.95 9.51 14.79
CA GLN A 185 -26.53 8.68 13.72
C GLN A 185 -25.61 7.52 13.29
N TRP A 186 -24.33 7.52 13.67
CA TRP A 186 -23.36 6.53 13.23
C TRP A 186 -22.94 5.60 14.39
N SER A 187 -23.92 4.81 14.92
CA SER A 187 -23.59 3.73 15.83
C SER A 187 -22.66 2.72 15.15
N VAL A 188 -21.86 2.01 15.93
CA VAL A 188 -20.94 0.98 15.41
C VAL A 188 -21.71 -0.06 14.60
N SER A 189 -22.87 -0.52 15.09
CA SER A 189 -23.75 -1.44 14.38
C SER A 189 -24.24 -0.87 13.05
N ARG A 190 -24.63 0.40 13.01
CA ARG A 190 -25.09 1.05 11.76
C ARG A 190 -23.96 1.15 10.73
N VAL A 191 -22.73 1.45 11.14
CA VAL A 191 -21.56 1.42 10.23
C VAL A 191 -21.35 0.01 9.70
N GLN A 192 -21.47 -1.04 10.54
CA GLN A 192 -21.37 -2.44 10.11
C GLN A 192 -22.47 -2.83 9.13
N HIS A 193 -23.70 -2.33 9.32
CA HIS A 193 -24.78 -2.54 8.37
C HIS A 193 -24.39 -2.09 6.95
N TYR A 194 -23.78 -0.91 6.80
CA TYR A 194 -23.31 -0.45 5.48
C TYR A 194 -21.99 -1.11 5.03
N LEU A 195 -21.24 -1.67 5.96
CA LEU A 195 -20.06 -2.47 5.60
C LEU A 195 -20.45 -3.83 5.00
N TYR A 196 -21.49 -4.50 5.54
CA TYR A 196 -21.74 -5.92 5.26
C TYR A 196 -23.09 -6.20 4.61
N ASP A 197 -24.16 -5.49 4.98
CA ASP A 197 -25.53 -5.86 4.59
C ASP A 197 -26.04 -4.95 3.46
N ASN A 198 -26.07 -3.64 3.66
CA ASN A 198 -26.57 -2.67 2.67
C ASN A 198 -25.42 -1.95 1.97
N THR A 199 -24.64 -2.71 1.25
CA THR A 199 -23.43 -2.20 0.56
C THR A 199 -23.72 -1.32 -0.65
N GLY A 200 -24.97 -1.34 -1.16
CA GLY A 200 -25.42 -0.60 -2.32
C GLY A 200 -25.89 0.85 -2.05
N ASP A 201 -26.03 1.24 -0.78
CA ASP A 201 -26.46 2.60 -0.43
C ASP A 201 -25.37 3.63 -0.68
N ARG A 202 -25.51 4.36 -1.79
CA ARG A 202 -24.50 5.35 -2.20
C ARG A 202 -24.47 6.59 -1.32
N VAL A 203 -25.59 6.97 -0.69
CA VAL A 203 -25.67 8.16 0.17
C VAL A 203 -24.92 7.88 1.46
N ALA A 204 -25.26 6.78 2.15
CA ALA A 204 -24.57 6.38 3.36
C ALA A 204 -23.07 6.08 3.10
N THR A 205 -22.75 5.45 1.95
CA THR A 205 -21.36 5.19 1.54
C THR A 205 -20.58 6.49 1.34
N ALA A 206 -21.20 7.54 0.76
CA ALA A 206 -20.56 8.84 0.59
C ALA A 206 -20.34 9.57 1.92
N GLU A 207 -21.31 9.51 2.83
CA GLU A 207 -21.16 10.08 4.17
C GLU A 207 -20.03 9.40 4.93
N LEU A 208 -19.96 8.06 4.93
CA LEU A 208 -18.92 7.28 5.62
C LEU A 208 -17.52 7.46 4.98
N ALA A 209 -17.44 7.64 3.67
CA ALA A 209 -16.18 7.94 2.99
C ALA A 209 -15.60 9.31 3.41
N ASN A 210 -16.46 10.27 3.77
CA ASN A 210 -16.08 11.62 4.19
C ASN A 210 -16.11 11.84 5.72
N LEU A 211 -16.44 10.82 6.50
CA LEU A 211 -16.51 10.89 7.96
C LEU A 211 -15.11 10.90 8.57
N GLU A 212 -14.53 12.07 8.83
CA GLU A 212 -13.12 12.24 9.25
C GLU A 212 -12.74 11.47 10.51
N VAL A 213 -13.68 11.29 11.45
CA VAL A 213 -13.47 10.53 12.69
C VAL A 213 -13.40 9.02 12.46
N LEU A 214 -13.95 8.53 11.34
CA LEU A 214 -13.82 7.12 10.96
C LEU A 214 -12.38 6.83 10.54
N ALA A 215 -11.86 5.66 10.90
CA ALA A 215 -10.49 5.25 10.57
C ALA A 215 -10.19 5.35 9.07
N ALA A 216 -9.01 5.84 8.74
CA ALA A 216 -8.62 6.12 7.36
C ALA A 216 -8.79 4.92 6.41
N ALA A 217 -8.47 3.71 6.87
CA ALA A 217 -8.63 2.48 6.08
C ALA A 217 -10.09 2.19 5.73
N GLN A 218 -11.03 2.44 6.66
CA GLN A 218 -12.45 2.24 6.39
C GLN A 218 -13.04 3.35 5.50
N ARG A 219 -12.60 4.60 5.67
CA ARG A 219 -12.99 5.69 4.75
C ARG A 219 -12.55 5.39 3.31
N GLN A 220 -11.32 4.90 3.13
CA GLN A 220 -10.81 4.49 1.82
C GLN A 220 -11.61 3.34 1.20
N LEU A 221 -12.05 2.38 2.02
CA LEU A 221 -12.92 1.29 1.57
C LEU A 221 -14.25 1.85 1.02
N PHE A 222 -14.92 2.72 1.76
CA PHE A 222 -16.16 3.36 1.30
C PHE A 222 -15.93 4.25 0.06
N ALA A 223 -14.84 5.01 0.01
CA ALA A 223 -14.46 5.80 -1.15
C ALA A 223 -14.20 4.93 -2.40
N LYS A 224 -13.57 3.77 -2.21
CA LYS A 224 -13.38 2.78 -3.28
C LYS A 224 -14.70 2.25 -3.81
N ARG A 225 -15.67 1.94 -2.94
CA ARG A 225 -17.03 1.52 -3.38
C ARG A 225 -17.73 2.57 -4.23
N LEU A 226 -17.57 3.86 -3.87
CA LEU A 226 -18.16 4.95 -4.67
C LEU A 226 -17.56 5.03 -6.07
N SER A 227 -16.24 4.82 -6.19
CA SER A 227 -15.53 4.96 -7.47
C SER A 227 -15.61 3.71 -8.34
N SER A 228 -15.51 2.50 -7.76
CA SER A 228 -15.43 1.25 -8.52
C SER A 228 -16.72 0.46 -8.60
N GLN A 229 -17.76 0.80 -7.80
CA GLN A 229 -19.00 0.03 -7.60
C GLN A 229 -18.76 -1.42 -7.15
N ALA A 230 -17.53 -1.80 -6.86
CA ALA A 230 -17.18 -3.13 -6.40
C ALA A 230 -17.32 -3.23 -4.87
N VAL A 231 -17.96 -4.29 -4.40
CA VAL A 231 -18.08 -4.64 -2.99
C VAL A 231 -17.01 -5.68 -2.66
N GLU A 232 -16.37 -5.51 -1.52
CA GLU A 232 -15.32 -6.42 -1.05
C GLU A 232 -15.89 -7.82 -0.76
N ARG A 233 -15.10 -8.85 -1.09
CA ARG A 233 -15.41 -10.23 -0.74
C ARG A 233 -14.87 -10.52 0.66
N TRP A 234 -15.78 -10.79 1.60
CA TRP A 234 -15.43 -11.04 3.00
C TRP A 234 -15.08 -12.51 3.28
N ASP A 235 -15.47 -13.43 2.39
CA ASP A 235 -15.34 -14.87 2.58
C ASP A 235 -13.91 -15.31 2.88
N ASP A 236 -12.93 -14.79 2.15
CA ASP A 236 -11.53 -15.16 2.31
C ASP A 236 -10.95 -14.76 3.69
N ARG A 237 -11.46 -13.67 4.28
CA ARG A 237 -11.08 -13.27 5.64
C ARG A 237 -11.76 -14.08 6.73
N LEU A 238 -12.95 -14.61 6.46
CA LEU A 238 -13.79 -15.34 7.40
C LEU A 238 -13.56 -16.85 7.34
N ALA A 239 -13.12 -17.37 6.20
CA ALA A 239 -12.84 -18.78 6.00
C ALA A 239 -11.53 -19.19 6.67
N ASP A 240 -11.52 -20.38 7.22
CA ASP A 240 -10.31 -21.07 7.60
C ASP A 240 -9.74 -21.74 6.34
N ALA A 241 -9.07 -20.97 5.54
CA ALA A 241 -8.20 -21.55 4.55
C ALA A 241 -6.95 -21.99 5.30
N GLY A 242 -6.74 -23.28 5.43
CA GLY A 242 -5.51 -23.85 5.98
C GLY A 242 -4.28 -23.17 5.40
N THR A 243 -3.07 -23.50 5.82
CA THR A 243 -1.79 -22.86 5.46
C THR A 243 -1.61 -22.43 4.00
N GLU A 244 -2.50 -22.87 3.09
CA GLU A 244 -2.61 -22.43 1.71
C GLU A 244 -3.33 -21.08 1.54
N ALA A 245 -4.17 -20.64 2.48
CA ALA A 245 -4.97 -19.40 2.35
C ALA A 245 -4.34 -18.13 2.93
N ILE A 246 -3.18 -18.19 3.56
CA ILE A 246 -2.33 -16.99 3.76
C ILE A 246 -1.80 -16.49 2.41
N GLN A 247 -2.00 -17.28 1.34
CA GLN A 247 -1.66 -16.92 -0.05
C GLN A 247 -2.71 -16.07 -0.75
N SER A 248 -3.91 -15.85 -0.17
CA SER A 248 -4.94 -15.01 -0.79
C SER A 248 -5.39 -13.87 0.10
N LEU A 249 -4.54 -12.87 0.32
CA LEU A 249 -4.98 -11.50 0.50
C LEU A 249 -5.35 -10.98 -0.89
N ASP A 250 -6.54 -11.37 -1.34
CA ASP A 250 -7.06 -10.91 -2.62
C ASP A 250 -7.33 -9.40 -2.59
N CYS A 251 -6.37 -8.65 -3.09
CA CYS A 251 -6.72 -7.64 -4.08
C CYS A 251 -7.27 -8.40 -5.28
N ALA A 252 -8.43 -7.99 -5.82
CA ALA A 252 -9.05 -8.62 -6.96
C ALA A 252 -7.98 -9.04 -7.98
N PRO A 253 -8.00 -10.29 -8.46
CA PRO A 253 -7.04 -10.72 -9.45
C PRO A 253 -7.28 -9.89 -10.70
N HIS A 254 -6.34 -9.04 -11.05
CA HIS A 254 -6.09 -8.83 -12.45
C HIS A 254 -5.63 -10.22 -12.94
N SER A 255 -6.41 -10.78 -13.82
CA SER A 255 -6.11 -12.02 -14.53
C SER A 255 -4.64 -12.07 -14.92
N ASP A 256 -4.01 -13.21 -14.66
CA ASP A 256 -2.66 -13.58 -15.08
C ASP A 256 -1.50 -12.91 -14.36
N GLY A 257 -1.12 -13.46 -13.22
CA GLY A 257 0.18 -13.18 -12.62
C GLY A 257 0.40 -14.01 -11.38
N ASP A 258 1.23 -15.04 -11.50
CA ASP A 258 1.72 -15.82 -10.36
C ASP A 258 2.36 -14.89 -9.31
N TRP A 259 1.64 -14.59 -8.25
CA TRP A 259 2.17 -13.88 -7.10
C TRP A 259 2.95 -14.85 -6.21
N THR A 260 4.15 -14.47 -5.82
CA THR A 260 5.03 -15.26 -4.96
C THR A 260 5.17 -14.58 -3.61
N ALA A 261 4.94 -15.32 -2.52
CA ALA A 261 5.19 -14.83 -1.17
C ALA A 261 6.69 -14.83 -0.88
N VAL A 262 7.20 -13.69 -0.43
CA VAL A 262 8.61 -13.50 -0.02
C VAL A 262 8.67 -12.92 1.38
N ARG A 263 9.73 -13.26 2.11
CA ARG A 263 10.00 -12.73 3.44
C ARG A 263 11.07 -11.64 3.38
N VAL A 264 10.86 -10.55 4.08
CA VAL A 264 11.87 -9.51 4.27
C VAL A 264 12.95 -10.04 5.21
N LYS A 265 14.15 -10.27 4.67
CA LYS A 265 15.29 -10.80 5.44
C LYS A 265 16.14 -9.68 6.05
N ILE A 266 16.34 -8.60 5.31
CA ILE A 266 17.18 -7.47 5.72
C ILE A 266 16.51 -6.17 5.27
N VAL A 267 16.57 -5.16 6.12
CA VAL A 267 16.24 -3.75 5.81
C VAL A 267 17.47 -2.92 6.10
N THR A 268 17.98 -2.19 5.11
CA THR A 268 19.18 -1.34 5.25
C THR A 268 18.85 0.10 4.89
N LEU A 269 19.31 1.06 5.68
CA LEU A 269 19.24 2.49 5.35
C LEU A 269 20.36 2.81 4.34
N GLU A 270 20.00 3.09 3.10
CA GLU A 270 20.94 3.38 2.01
C GLU A 270 21.25 4.89 1.86
N SER A 271 20.34 5.75 2.29
CA SER A 271 20.50 7.20 2.33
C SER A 271 19.49 7.81 3.30
N LYS A 272 19.50 9.14 3.48
CA LYS A 272 18.52 9.83 4.34
C LYS A 272 17.06 9.46 4.04
N ARG A 273 16.76 9.07 2.81
CA ARG A 273 15.39 8.85 2.31
C ARG A 273 15.21 7.54 1.56
N ALA A 274 16.21 6.67 1.52
CA ALA A 274 16.09 5.41 0.82
C ALA A 274 16.48 4.25 1.73
N ILE A 275 15.67 3.20 1.70
CA ILE A 275 15.97 1.90 2.31
C ILE A 275 16.13 0.86 1.22
N SER A 276 16.94 -0.17 1.45
CA SER A 276 16.92 -1.39 0.64
C SER A 276 16.35 -2.55 1.43
N LEU A 277 15.72 -3.47 0.69
CA LEU A 277 15.08 -4.67 1.22
C LEU A 277 15.68 -5.89 0.54
N VAL A 278 16.11 -6.88 1.32
CA VAL A 278 16.45 -8.21 0.81
C VAL A 278 15.24 -9.11 1.05
N LEU A 279 14.70 -9.66 -0.02
CA LEU A 279 13.52 -10.51 -0.06
C LEU A 279 13.95 -11.94 -0.37
N VAL A 280 13.54 -12.90 0.46
CA VAL A 280 13.85 -14.32 0.29
C VAL A 280 12.59 -15.13 0.13
N PRO A 281 12.61 -16.30 -0.54
CA PRO A 281 11.44 -17.14 -0.64
C PRO A 281 10.94 -17.56 0.74
N THR A 282 9.61 -17.72 0.88
CA THR A 282 8.99 -18.26 2.11
C THR A 282 8.98 -19.78 2.15
N THR A 283 9.24 -20.42 1.02
CA THR A 283 9.27 -21.88 0.82
C THR A 283 10.68 -22.34 0.42
N ALA A 284 10.88 -23.65 0.32
CA ALA A 284 12.13 -24.22 -0.19
C ALA A 284 12.33 -24.01 -1.72
N SER A 285 11.28 -23.63 -2.44
CA SER A 285 11.37 -23.36 -3.87
C SER A 285 12.11 -22.04 -4.12
N PRO A 286 13.10 -22.01 -5.04
CA PRO A 286 13.80 -20.78 -5.38
C PRO A 286 12.88 -19.78 -6.08
N LEU A 287 13.20 -18.50 -5.97
CA LEU A 287 12.56 -17.44 -6.76
C LEU A 287 12.93 -17.61 -8.24
N PRO A 288 12.11 -17.14 -9.18
CA PRO A 288 12.50 -17.09 -10.59
C PRO A 288 13.83 -16.32 -10.76
N PRO A 289 14.75 -16.75 -11.65
CA PRO A 289 15.96 -16.00 -11.93
C PRO A 289 15.62 -14.64 -12.53
N SER A 290 16.46 -13.64 -12.27
CA SER A 290 16.30 -12.29 -12.83
C SER A 290 17.48 -11.89 -13.70
N LYS A 291 17.22 -10.99 -14.66
CA LYS A 291 18.25 -10.36 -15.50
C LYS A 291 18.56 -8.95 -14.99
N PRO A 292 19.71 -8.36 -15.40
CA PRO A 292 19.99 -6.94 -15.17
C PRO A 292 18.92 -6.07 -15.79
N GLY A 293 18.39 -5.08 -15.05
CA GLY A 293 17.30 -4.21 -15.51
C GLY A 293 15.89 -4.77 -15.35
N SER A 294 15.74 -5.98 -14.76
CA SER A 294 14.43 -6.49 -14.38
C SER A 294 13.83 -5.71 -13.20
N HIS A 295 12.51 -5.63 -13.16
CA HIS A 295 11.76 -5.13 -12.02
C HIS A 295 10.71 -6.14 -11.55
N ILE A 296 10.23 -6.00 -10.33
CA ILE A 296 9.09 -6.74 -9.78
C ILE A 296 7.99 -5.77 -9.38
N ARG A 297 6.75 -6.25 -9.43
CA ARG A 297 5.62 -5.60 -8.77
C ARG A 297 5.55 -6.14 -7.34
N VAL A 298 5.30 -5.25 -6.40
CA VAL A 298 5.10 -5.57 -4.99
C VAL A 298 3.69 -5.17 -4.62
N ASN A 299 2.91 -6.13 -4.16
CA ASN A 299 1.58 -5.89 -3.64
C ASN A 299 1.69 -5.55 -2.14
N LEU A 300 1.29 -4.34 -1.81
CA LEU A 300 1.34 -3.83 -0.44
C LEU A 300 0.03 -4.13 0.29
N PRO A 301 0.05 -4.50 1.57
CA PRO A 301 -1.15 -4.78 2.36
C PRO A 301 -2.17 -3.63 2.46
N ILE A 302 -1.79 -2.44 2.02
CA ILE A 302 -2.66 -1.26 1.93
C ILE A 302 -3.42 -1.16 0.59
N GLY A 303 -3.45 -2.26 -0.19
CA GLY A 303 -4.15 -2.31 -1.48
C GLY A 303 -3.45 -1.54 -2.60
N LEU A 304 -2.16 -1.28 -2.47
CA LEU A 304 -1.36 -0.61 -3.49
C LEU A 304 -0.35 -1.57 -4.10
N GLU A 305 -0.27 -1.57 -5.41
CA GLU A 305 0.78 -2.24 -6.17
C GLU A 305 1.85 -1.23 -6.61
N ARG A 306 3.13 -1.59 -6.48
CA ARG A 306 4.26 -0.73 -6.84
C ARG A 306 5.35 -1.54 -7.52
N CYS A 307 5.93 -0.95 -8.57
CA CYS A 307 7.08 -1.51 -9.27
C CYS A 307 8.39 -1.07 -8.63
N TYR A 308 9.33 -2.01 -8.50
CA TYR A 308 10.68 -1.75 -8.01
C TYR A 308 11.69 -2.51 -8.85
N SER A 309 12.69 -1.81 -9.37
CA SER A 309 13.82 -2.41 -10.08
C SER A 309 14.63 -3.28 -9.13
N LEU A 310 15.07 -4.43 -9.62
CA LEU A 310 15.96 -5.32 -8.88
C LEU A 310 17.38 -4.74 -8.85
N CYS A 311 17.93 -4.64 -7.65
CA CYS A 311 19.29 -4.14 -7.42
C CYS A 311 20.35 -5.25 -7.52
N ASN A 312 19.96 -6.48 -7.78
CA ASN A 312 20.86 -7.62 -7.96
C ASN A 312 20.36 -8.54 -9.07
N VAL A 313 21.29 -9.20 -9.75
CA VAL A 313 20.98 -10.38 -10.56
C VAL A 313 20.78 -11.56 -9.60
N SER A 314 19.66 -12.23 -9.70
CA SER A 314 19.30 -13.32 -8.80
C SER A 314 19.33 -14.67 -9.50
N ASP A 315 19.96 -15.63 -8.85
CA ASP A 315 19.92 -17.07 -9.17
C ASP A 315 18.70 -17.77 -8.56
N GLY A 316 17.83 -17.02 -7.89
CA GLY A 316 16.66 -17.53 -7.17
C GLY A 316 16.81 -17.51 -5.65
N SER A 317 17.96 -17.18 -5.10
CA SER A 317 18.18 -17.15 -3.64
C SER A 317 17.53 -15.96 -2.95
N ASN A 318 17.53 -14.79 -3.60
CA ASN A 318 16.94 -13.56 -3.08
C ASN A 318 16.75 -12.48 -4.15
N TYR A 319 15.86 -11.52 -3.88
CA TYR A 319 15.81 -10.25 -4.59
C TYR A 319 16.19 -9.11 -3.67
N LYS A 320 16.90 -8.13 -4.20
CA LYS A 320 17.16 -6.85 -3.52
C LYS A 320 16.46 -5.73 -4.28
N ILE A 321 15.62 -4.96 -3.58
CA ILE A 321 14.98 -3.74 -4.09
C ILE A 321 15.37 -2.55 -3.22
N ALA A 322 15.23 -1.32 -3.73
CA ALA A 322 15.34 -0.15 -2.87
C ALA A 322 14.17 0.83 -3.09
N VAL A 323 13.79 1.47 -2.01
CA VAL A 323 12.59 2.31 -1.92
C VAL A 323 12.97 3.69 -1.40
N ASN A 324 12.68 4.73 -2.19
CA ASN A 324 12.84 6.10 -1.74
C ASN A 324 11.55 6.61 -1.10
N LEU A 325 11.66 7.27 0.04
CA LEU A 325 10.53 7.90 0.72
C LEU A 325 10.03 9.10 -0.10
N ALA A 326 8.85 8.99 -0.68
CA ALA A 326 8.22 10.08 -1.43
C ALA A 326 7.78 11.22 -0.47
N GLU A 327 7.94 12.47 -0.89
CA GLU A 327 7.46 13.65 -0.12
C GLU A 327 5.93 13.78 -0.21
N SER A 328 5.41 13.48 -1.38
CA SER A 328 3.98 13.42 -1.68
C SER A 328 3.71 12.14 -2.45
N GLY A 329 2.63 11.43 -2.15
CA GLY A 329 2.29 10.18 -2.86
C GLY A 329 1.21 9.40 -2.14
N ASN A 330 0.74 8.33 -2.76
CA ASN A 330 -0.38 7.50 -2.33
C ASN A 330 -0.05 6.57 -1.13
N GLY A 331 1.00 6.86 -0.36
CA GLY A 331 1.32 6.15 0.88
C GLY A 331 2.19 4.90 0.76
N GLY A 332 2.41 4.35 -0.43
CA GLY A 332 3.16 3.08 -0.59
C GLY A 332 4.59 3.11 -0.05
N SER A 333 5.40 4.11 -0.45
CA SER A 333 6.77 4.25 0.06
C SER A 333 6.80 4.58 1.56
N ASN A 334 5.83 5.36 2.03
CA ASN A 334 5.68 5.70 3.45
C ASN A 334 5.39 4.44 4.28
N TRP A 335 4.52 3.56 3.76
CA TRP A 335 4.23 2.28 4.39
C TRP A 335 5.48 1.39 4.48
N LEU A 336 6.23 1.23 3.38
CA LEU A 336 7.47 0.44 3.35
C LEU A 336 8.53 0.97 4.32
N HIS A 337 8.66 2.30 4.46
CA HIS A 337 9.63 2.90 5.38
C HIS A 337 9.22 2.80 6.85
N LYS A 338 7.94 3.00 7.17
CA LYS A 338 7.49 3.13 8.55
C LYS A 338 6.95 1.84 9.14
N MET A 339 6.30 1.02 8.32
CA MET A 339 5.52 -0.13 8.79
C MET A 339 6.24 -1.46 8.57
N LEU A 340 6.99 -1.60 7.48
CA LEU A 340 7.66 -2.85 7.13
C LEU A 340 8.79 -3.19 8.13
N ARG A 341 8.88 -4.47 8.50
CA ARG A 341 9.92 -5.00 9.40
C ARG A 341 10.56 -6.25 8.82
N VAL A 342 11.76 -6.56 9.31
CA VAL A 342 12.40 -7.87 9.06
C VAL A 342 11.48 -8.97 9.58
N GLY A 343 11.26 -9.98 8.76
CA GLY A 343 10.37 -11.10 9.03
C GLY A 343 8.98 -10.96 8.40
N ASP A 344 8.57 -9.76 7.96
CA ASP A 344 7.28 -9.56 7.28
C ASP A 344 7.26 -10.24 5.92
N THR A 345 6.05 -10.63 5.49
CA THR A 345 5.82 -11.24 4.17
C THR A 345 5.22 -10.22 3.22
N LEU A 346 5.71 -10.20 1.99
CA LEU A 346 5.17 -9.44 0.87
C LEU A 346 4.82 -10.38 -0.28
N LEU A 347 3.85 -9.99 -1.10
CA LEU A 347 3.55 -10.65 -2.37
C LEU A 347 4.25 -9.90 -3.50
N ILE A 348 4.97 -10.63 -4.34
CA ILE A 348 5.69 -10.08 -5.49
C ILE A 348 5.32 -10.81 -6.78
N SER A 349 5.38 -10.10 -7.90
CA SER A 349 5.26 -10.72 -9.22
C SER A 349 6.54 -11.46 -9.63
N ARG A 350 6.47 -12.22 -10.71
CA ARG A 350 7.68 -12.62 -11.43
C ARG A 350 8.46 -11.40 -11.92
N PRO A 351 9.79 -11.49 -12.05
CA PRO A 351 10.59 -10.44 -12.67
C PRO A 351 10.15 -10.17 -14.10
N VAL A 352 10.02 -8.89 -14.44
CA VAL A 352 9.74 -8.43 -15.80
C VAL A 352 10.98 -7.74 -16.33
N ASP A 353 11.48 -8.19 -17.48
CA ASP A 353 12.65 -7.65 -18.15
C ASP A 353 12.21 -6.51 -19.08
N ALA A 354 12.24 -5.28 -18.58
CA ALA A 354 11.77 -4.09 -19.31
C ALA A 354 12.88 -3.04 -19.58
N PHE A 355 14.05 -3.20 -18.97
CA PHE A 355 15.19 -2.29 -19.11
C PHE A 355 16.47 -3.08 -19.39
N SER A 356 16.40 -3.91 -20.44
CA SER A 356 17.41 -4.94 -20.75
C SER A 356 18.76 -4.35 -21.17
N VAL A 357 19.82 -5.02 -20.74
CA VAL A 357 21.19 -4.77 -21.23
C VAL A 357 21.36 -5.34 -22.64
N VAL A 358 22.01 -4.60 -23.50
CA VAL A 358 22.44 -5.06 -24.83
C VAL A 358 23.85 -5.63 -24.72
N ASP A 359 23.98 -6.92 -24.47
CA ASP A 359 25.27 -7.59 -24.22
C ASP A 359 26.28 -7.49 -25.40
N SER A 360 25.79 -7.27 -26.61
CA SER A 360 26.64 -7.10 -27.80
C SER A 360 27.26 -5.70 -27.93
N ALA A 361 26.88 -4.75 -27.08
CA ALA A 361 27.42 -3.39 -27.11
C ALA A 361 28.88 -3.35 -26.65
N LYS A 362 29.70 -2.50 -27.29
CA LYS A 362 31.12 -2.35 -26.95
C LYS A 362 31.35 -1.57 -25.65
N SER A 363 30.44 -0.67 -25.31
CA SER A 363 30.51 0.14 -24.09
C SER A 363 29.11 0.57 -23.61
N HIS A 364 28.97 0.73 -22.31
CA HIS A 364 27.71 1.07 -21.66
C HIS A 364 27.87 2.35 -20.84
N ILE A 365 27.06 3.33 -21.09
CA ILE A 365 27.00 4.57 -20.33
C ILE A 365 25.74 4.56 -19.45
N LEU A 366 25.93 4.61 -18.15
CA LEU A 366 24.87 4.60 -17.17
C LEU A 366 24.71 6.01 -16.57
N ILE A 367 23.53 6.60 -16.68
CA ILE A 367 23.23 7.94 -16.15
C ILE A 367 22.13 7.80 -15.11
N ALA A 368 22.51 7.88 -13.83
CA ALA A 368 21.63 7.69 -12.68
C ALA A 368 21.26 9.02 -12.03
N GLY A 369 19.99 9.16 -11.61
CA GLY A 369 19.53 10.28 -10.79
C GLY A 369 18.86 9.82 -9.50
N GLY A 370 19.51 10.04 -8.33
CA GLY A 370 18.98 9.65 -7.02
C GLY A 370 18.64 8.17 -6.95
N ILE A 371 17.37 7.83 -6.65
CA ILE A 371 16.90 6.43 -6.56
C ILE A 371 16.93 5.71 -7.91
N GLY A 372 17.07 6.40 -9.04
CA GLY A 372 17.27 5.81 -10.35
C GLY A 372 18.59 5.04 -10.51
N ILE A 373 19.39 4.96 -9.46
CA ILE A 373 20.55 4.07 -9.37
C ILE A 373 20.16 2.59 -9.29
N THR A 374 18.94 2.27 -8.87
CA THR A 374 18.53 0.89 -8.54
C THR A 374 18.70 -0.12 -9.67
N PRO A 375 18.28 0.11 -10.93
CA PRO A 375 18.49 -0.86 -12.00
C PRO A 375 19.98 -1.01 -12.35
N PHE A 376 20.76 0.03 -12.16
CA PHE A 376 22.18 0.02 -12.48
C PHE A 376 23.02 -0.80 -11.50
N MET A 377 22.56 -1.02 -10.28
CA MET A 377 23.25 -1.90 -9.34
C MET A 377 23.39 -3.32 -9.89
N ALA A 378 22.32 -3.88 -10.45
CA ALA A 378 22.35 -5.19 -11.12
C ALA A 378 23.17 -5.17 -12.43
N MET A 379 23.08 -4.08 -13.20
CA MET A 379 23.84 -3.93 -14.44
C MET A 379 25.36 -3.84 -14.17
N ILE A 380 25.78 -3.08 -13.18
CA ILE A 380 27.19 -2.94 -12.78
C ILE A 380 27.76 -4.30 -12.36
N ASP A 381 27.05 -5.06 -11.54
CA ASP A 381 27.45 -6.41 -11.14
C ASP A 381 27.59 -7.33 -12.37
N HIS A 382 26.65 -7.26 -13.31
CA HIS A 382 26.72 -8.02 -14.56
C HIS A 382 27.93 -7.61 -15.43
N PHE A 383 28.17 -6.31 -15.65
CA PHE A 383 29.29 -5.83 -16.45
C PHE A 383 30.65 -6.22 -15.83
N ARG A 384 30.79 -6.12 -14.53
CA ARG A 384 32.02 -6.53 -13.86
C ARG A 384 32.28 -8.04 -13.98
N ARG A 385 31.24 -8.86 -13.92
CA ARG A 385 31.37 -10.32 -14.13
C ARG A 385 31.68 -10.71 -15.57
N SER A 386 31.09 -9.99 -16.54
CA SER A 386 31.30 -10.24 -17.96
C SER A 386 32.57 -9.58 -18.54
N GLY A 387 33.20 -8.66 -17.79
CA GLY A 387 34.32 -7.85 -18.28
C GLY A 387 33.89 -6.76 -19.29
N ALA A 388 32.60 -6.45 -19.38
CA ALA A 388 32.09 -5.42 -20.27
C ALA A 388 32.46 -4.01 -19.78
N ARG A 389 32.82 -3.12 -20.72
CA ARG A 389 33.16 -1.74 -20.37
C ARG A 389 31.92 -0.93 -20.05
N PHE A 390 31.93 -0.23 -18.91
CA PHE A 390 30.87 0.69 -18.53
C PHE A 390 31.42 1.96 -17.86
N LYS A 391 30.60 3.01 -17.85
CA LYS A 391 30.84 4.23 -17.09
C LYS A 391 29.52 4.69 -16.45
N LEU A 392 29.53 4.84 -15.12
CA LEU A 392 28.41 5.38 -14.37
C LEU A 392 28.62 6.88 -14.09
N TYR A 393 27.66 7.69 -14.49
CA TYR A 393 27.50 9.08 -14.08
C TYR A 393 26.35 9.15 -13.08
N TYR A 394 26.68 9.36 -11.80
CA TYR A 394 25.69 9.34 -10.74
C TYR A 394 25.39 10.73 -10.20
N CYS A 395 24.17 11.22 -10.44
CA CYS A 395 23.67 12.52 -10.02
C CYS A 395 22.83 12.40 -8.75
N ALA A 396 23.13 13.22 -7.72
CA ALA A 396 22.34 13.32 -6.51
C ALA A 396 22.41 14.76 -5.93
N ARG A 397 21.61 15.03 -4.90
CA ARG A 397 21.68 16.34 -4.21
C ARG A 397 22.98 16.48 -3.41
N SER A 398 23.34 15.44 -2.67
CA SER A 398 24.56 15.35 -1.89
C SER A 398 24.94 13.86 -1.70
N PRO A 399 26.14 13.52 -1.20
CA PRO A 399 26.50 12.14 -0.87
C PRO A 399 25.50 11.46 0.08
N ALA A 400 24.97 12.18 1.06
CA ALA A 400 24.00 11.68 2.03
C ALA A 400 22.59 11.44 1.42
N ASP A 401 22.31 11.99 0.24
CA ASP A 401 21.07 11.79 -0.51
C ASP A 401 21.23 10.75 -1.65
N ALA A 402 22.41 10.14 -1.77
CA ALA A 402 22.75 9.20 -2.83
C ALA A 402 22.68 7.75 -2.31
N PRO A 403 21.60 6.98 -2.58
CA PRO A 403 21.56 5.57 -2.24
C PRO A 403 22.76 4.79 -2.81
N PHE A 404 23.26 3.80 -2.06
CA PHE A 404 24.39 2.96 -2.44
C PHE A 404 25.73 3.71 -2.63
N HIS A 405 25.84 4.98 -2.22
CA HIS A 405 27.06 5.76 -2.39
C HIS A 405 28.30 5.07 -1.82
N ASP A 406 28.19 4.48 -0.63
CA ASP A 406 29.32 3.82 0.04
C ASP A 406 29.81 2.54 -0.65
N VAL A 407 28.93 1.87 -1.39
CA VAL A 407 29.29 0.73 -2.24
C VAL A 407 29.91 1.21 -3.54
N LEU A 408 29.29 2.21 -4.18
CA LEU A 408 29.70 2.70 -5.49
C LEU A 408 31.03 3.47 -5.45
N LYS A 409 31.39 4.11 -4.34
CA LYS A 409 32.72 4.75 -4.19
C LYS A 409 33.90 3.77 -4.14
N GLN A 410 33.62 2.46 -4.05
CA GLN A 410 34.64 1.42 -4.13
C GLN A 410 34.94 0.98 -5.58
N LEU A 411 34.17 1.49 -6.54
CA LEU A 411 34.44 1.30 -7.97
C LEU A 411 35.69 2.11 -8.39
N GLU A 412 36.33 1.70 -9.47
CA GLU A 412 37.47 2.41 -10.02
C GLU A 412 37.06 3.82 -10.52
N ALA A 413 37.99 4.75 -10.54
CA ALA A 413 37.72 6.14 -10.92
C ALA A 413 37.25 6.30 -12.38
N ASP A 414 37.61 5.36 -13.24
CA ASP A 414 37.15 5.29 -14.62
C ASP A 414 35.77 4.60 -14.77
N GLU A 415 35.32 3.83 -13.77
CA GLU A 415 34.01 3.19 -13.75
C GLU A 415 32.90 4.13 -13.21
N VAL A 416 33.19 5.07 -12.30
CA VAL A 416 32.19 5.95 -11.68
C VAL A 416 32.58 7.43 -11.65
N SER A 417 31.60 8.29 -11.83
CA SER A 417 31.72 9.74 -11.64
C SER A 417 30.49 10.27 -10.88
N PHE A 418 30.73 10.87 -9.71
CA PHE A 418 29.69 11.46 -8.89
C PHE A 418 29.47 12.93 -9.21
N HIS A 419 28.21 13.34 -9.33
CA HIS A 419 27.78 14.70 -9.63
C HIS A 419 26.76 15.17 -8.57
N PHE A 420 27.17 16.07 -7.71
CA PHE A 420 26.32 16.60 -6.65
C PHE A 420 25.85 18.01 -6.97
N SER A 421 24.54 18.29 -6.77
CA SER A 421 23.96 19.60 -7.07
C SER A 421 23.99 20.57 -5.89
N ARG A 422 24.34 20.10 -4.67
CA ARG A 422 24.42 20.89 -3.44
C ARG A 422 25.73 20.61 -2.71
N GLY A 423 26.18 21.58 -1.89
CA GLY A 423 27.40 21.49 -1.09
C GLY A 423 28.58 22.26 -1.70
N SER A 424 29.74 22.25 -1.00
CA SER A 424 30.93 22.99 -1.37
C SER A 424 31.64 22.50 -2.65
N VAL A 425 31.27 21.32 -3.13
CA VAL A 425 31.84 20.66 -4.32
C VAL A 425 30.73 20.42 -5.36
N ALA A 426 29.79 21.35 -5.47
CA ALA A 426 28.69 21.21 -6.43
C ALA A 426 29.24 21.19 -7.88
N LYS A 427 29.11 20.06 -8.55
CA LYS A 427 29.46 19.87 -9.96
C LYS A 427 28.29 19.21 -10.68
N ARG A 428 27.62 19.95 -11.54
CA ARG A 428 26.55 19.40 -12.38
C ARG A 428 27.15 18.56 -13.51
N LEU A 429 26.39 17.56 -13.95
CA LEU A 429 26.74 16.73 -15.09
C LEU A 429 26.68 17.56 -16.38
N ASP A 430 27.75 17.53 -17.15
CA ASP A 430 27.80 18.10 -18.50
C ASP A 430 27.50 17.01 -19.52
N LEU A 431 26.24 16.95 -19.97
CA LEU A 431 25.78 15.98 -20.95
C LEU A 431 26.42 16.25 -22.33
N SER A 432 26.63 17.51 -22.69
CA SER A 432 27.22 17.84 -24.02
C SER A 432 28.62 17.26 -24.15
N GLN A 433 29.44 17.40 -23.10
CA GLN A 433 30.77 16.80 -23.07
C GLN A 433 30.73 15.28 -23.19
N ILE A 434 29.80 14.62 -22.50
CA ILE A 434 29.67 13.16 -22.55
C ILE A 434 29.31 12.71 -23.97
N PHE A 435 28.24 13.26 -24.54
CA PHE A 435 27.71 12.80 -25.83
C PHE A 435 28.65 13.13 -27.03
N THR A 436 29.44 14.18 -26.92
CA THR A 436 30.47 14.52 -27.94
C THR A 436 31.63 13.50 -27.97
N GLN A 437 31.90 12.82 -26.86
CA GLN A 437 33.01 11.86 -26.71
C GLN A 437 32.58 10.40 -26.87
N LEU A 438 31.27 10.13 -27.02
CA LEU A 438 30.77 8.76 -27.15
C LEU A 438 31.06 8.15 -28.51
N ASP A 439 31.46 6.89 -28.50
CA ASP A 439 31.46 6.02 -29.67
C ASP A 439 30.03 5.80 -30.17
N ALA A 440 29.81 5.82 -31.48
CA ALA A 440 28.49 5.60 -32.08
C ALA A 440 27.89 4.22 -31.76
N SER A 441 28.70 3.26 -31.31
CA SER A 441 28.28 1.92 -30.87
C SER A 441 28.01 1.82 -29.37
N ALA A 442 28.17 2.93 -28.60
CA ALA A 442 27.89 2.94 -27.18
C ALA A 442 26.38 2.91 -26.92
N HIS A 443 25.95 2.18 -25.89
CA HIS A 443 24.59 2.19 -25.43
C HIS A 443 24.47 3.04 -24.15
N VAL A 444 23.50 3.94 -24.13
CA VAL A 444 23.24 4.87 -23.03
C VAL A 444 21.98 4.42 -22.30
N TYR A 445 22.08 4.25 -21.01
CA TYR A 445 20.97 3.89 -20.09
C TYR A 445 20.75 5.04 -19.12
N CYS A 446 19.51 5.53 -19.03
CA CYS A 446 19.19 6.63 -18.13
C CYS A 446 17.99 6.29 -17.23
N CYS A 447 18.16 6.47 -15.93
CA CYS A 447 17.08 6.34 -14.96
C CYS A 447 17.21 7.45 -13.89
N GLY A 448 16.11 8.19 -13.65
CA GLY A 448 16.12 9.28 -12.69
C GLY A 448 14.92 10.23 -12.86
N PRO A 449 15.01 11.46 -12.32
CA PRO A 449 13.96 12.45 -12.47
C PRO A 449 13.66 12.77 -13.94
N GLY A 450 12.39 13.07 -14.24
CA GLY A 450 11.96 13.37 -15.62
C GLY A 450 12.78 14.47 -16.31
N SER A 451 13.21 15.50 -15.57
CA SER A 451 14.08 16.54 -16.11
C SER A 451 15.47 16.04 -16.53
N LEU A 452 16.05 15.09 -15.80
CA LEU A 452 17.32 14.46 -16.20
C LEU A 452 17.12 13.64 -17.48
N MET A 453 16.09 12.81 -17.53
CA MET A 453 15.77 11.98 -18.70
C MET A 453 15.48 12.83 -19.95
N ALA A 454 14.74 13.93 -19.81
CA ALA A 454 14.49 14.87 -20.90
C ALA A 454 15.78 15.52 -21.43
N ASN A 455 16.68 15.93 -20.52
CA ASN A 455 17.97 16.50 -20.91
C ASN A 455 18.89 15.48 -21.60
N VAL A 456 18.90 14.23 -21.13
CA VAL A 456 19.64 13.14 -21.77
C VAL A 456 19.09 12.88 -23.17
N ARG A 457 17.76 12.81 -23.34
CA ARG A 457 17.12 12.65 -24.66
C ARG A 457 17.50 13.78 -25.61
N ALA A 458 17.47 15.03 -25.14
CA ALA A 458 17.86 16.19 -25.95
C ALA A 458 19.34 16.18 -26.36
N ALA A 459 20.23 15.77 -25.45
CA ALA A 459 21.66 15.65 -25.72
C ALA A 459 21.99 14.50 -26.67
N ALA A 460 21.18 13.46 -26.68
CA ALA A 460 21.34 12.23 -27.46
C ALA A 460 20.71 12.30 -28.86
N LYS A 461 20.23 13.47 -29.32
CA LYS A 461 19.48 13.66 -30.59
C LYS A 461 20.17 13.10 -31.86
N ASP A 462 21.49 13.05 -31.83
CA ASP A 462 22.31 12.59 -32.96
C ASP A 462 22.71 11.10 -32.84
N MET A 463 22.26 10.40 -31.75
CA MET A 463 22.48 8.97 -31.58
C MET A 463 21.32 8.16 -32.18
N SER A 464 21.59 6.89 -32.48
CA SER A 464 20.52 5.95 -32.84
C SER A 464 19.58 5.74 -31.67
N GLU A 465 18.28 5.81 -31.90
CA GLU A 465 17.26 5.56 -30.87
C GLU A 465 17.41 4.19 -30.21
N GLN A 466 17.90 3.19 -30.94
CA GLN A 466 18.15 1.83 -30.43
C GLN A 466 19.26 1.75 -29.39
N ASN A 467 20.12 2.78 -29.33
CA ASN A 467 21.26 2.85 -28.42
C ASN A 467 20.92 3.64 -27.14
N ILE A 468 19.69 4.15 -26.99
CA ILE A 468 19.29 4.97 -25.88
C ILE A 468 18.11 4.31 -25.14
N HIS A 469 18.30 4.04 -23.86
CA HIS A 469 17.36 3.29 -23.03
C HIS A 469 16.96 4.12 -21.82
N PHE A 470 15.66 4.15 -21.50
CA PHE A 470 15.13 4.88 -20.35
C PHE A 470 14.30 3.97 -19.45
N GLU A 471 14.44 4.15 -18.13
CA GLU A 471 13.51 3.61 -17.14
C GLU A 471 12.96 4.76 -16.29
N ALA A 472 11.64 4.92 -16.27
CA ALA A 472 10.93 5.92 -15.48
C ALA A 472 10.20 5.28 -14.31
N PHE A 473 10.30 5.90 -13.11
CA PHE A 473 9.61 5.43 -11.89
C PHE A 473 8.34 6.20 -11.57
N THR A 474 8.16 7.35 -12.20
CA THR A 474 6.97 8.18 -12.04
C THR A 474 6.46 8.58 -13.40
N ALA A 475 5.15 8.51 -13.57
CA ALA A 475 4.51 9.15 -14.70
C ALA A 475 4.82 10.65 -14.67
N GLY A 476 5.05 11.23 -15.84
CA GLY A 476 5.21 12.67 -16.01
C GLY A 476 3.96 13.46 -15.62
N ASP A 477 3.92 14.75 -15.95
CA ASP A 477 2.75 15.59 -15.71
C ASP A 477 1.53 15.03 -16.45
N ARG A 478 0.51 14.63 -15.66
CA ARG A 478 -0.75 14.06 -16.14
C ARG A 478 -1.81 15.12 -16.44
N GLN A 479 -1.57 16.39 -16.11
CA GLN A 479 -2.55 17.45 -16.30
C GLN A 479 -2.77 17.78 -17.77
N GLY A 480 -4.02 18.00 -18.12
CA GLY A 480 -4.43 18.40 -19.46
C GLY A 480 -5.94 18.61 -19.57
N GLU A 481 -6.39 19.13 -20.71
CA GLU A 481 -7.82 19.30 -20.97
C GLU A 481 -8.51 17.93 -21.07
N PRO A 482 -9.79 17.83 -20.67
CA PRO A 482 -10.59 16.63 -20.90
C PRO A 482 -10.66 16.29 -22.39
N PHE A 483 -10.67 15.00 -22.70
CA PHE A 483 -10.83 14.50 -24.09
C PHE A 483 -11.59 13.19 -24.09
N GLU A 484 -12.08 12.79 -25.27
CA GLU A 484 -12.80 11.52 -25.45
C GLU A 484 -11.89 10.43 -26.03
N ILE A 485 -12.09 9.21 -25.61
CA ILE A 485 -11.55 8.01 -26.24
C ILE A 485 -12.70 7.16 -26.78
N ARG A 486 -12.57 6.69 -28.01
CA ARG A 486 -13.51 5.77 -28.65
C ARG A 486 -12.84 4.42 -28.82
N LEU A 487 -13.50 3.32 -28.51
CA LEU A 487 -13.01 1.99 -28.79
C LEU A 487 -13.45 1.56 -30.19
N ALA A 488 -12.50 1.14 -31.03
CA ALA A 488 -12.79 0.77 -32.41
C ALA A 488 -13.70 -0.45 -32.54
N SER A 489 -13.54 -1.43 -31.62
CA SER A 489 -14.31 -2.69 -31.64
C SER A 489 -15.76 -2.57 -31.21
N THR A 490 -16.07 -1.68 -30.24
CA THR A 490 -17.40 -1.57 -29.61
C THR A 490 -18.11 -0.25 -29.89
N ASN A 491 -17.40 0.74 -30.46
CA ASN A 491 -17.87 2.12 -30.62
C ASN A 491 -18.22 2.83 -29.28
N GLN A 492 -17.84 2.26 -28.14
CA GLN A 492 -18.02 2.91 -26.84
C GLN A 492 -17.14 4.14 -26.72
N VAL A 493 -17.67 5.19 -26.10
CA VAL A 493 -16.97 6.46 -25.90
C VAL A 493 -16.85 6.71 -24.40
N PHE A 494 -15.65 7.08 -23.95
CA PHE A 494 -15.39 7.44 -22.57
C PHE A 494 -14.67 8.78 -22.50
N THR A 495 -14.99 9.58 -21.49
CA THR A 495 -14.30 10.85 -21.23
C THR A 495 -13.13 10.65 -20.28
N VAL A 496 -11.95 11.10 -20.67
CA VAL A 496 -10.75 11.14 -19.85
C VAL A 496 -10.63 12.51 -19.20
N GLY A 497 -10.80 12.57 -17.89
CA GLY A 497 -10.74 13.81 -17.11
C GLY A 497 -9.34 14.46 -17.05
N PRO A 498 -9.23 15.70 -16.53
CA PRO A 498 -7.99 16.49 -16.53
C PRO A 498 -6.78 15.81 -15.86
N GLN A 499 -7.02 14.98 -14.85
CA GLN A 499 -5.98 14.30 -14.06
C GLN A 499 -6.00 12.79 -14.23
N GLN A 500 -6.88 12.24 -15.06
CA GLN A 500 -7.02 10.81 -15.31
C GLN A 500 -6.11 10.38 -16.46
N THR A 501 -5.64 9.14 -16.43
CA THR A 501 -5.02 8.48 -17.57
C THR A 501 -6.05 7.70 -18.38
N ILE A 502 -5.74 7.43 -19.65
CA ILE A 502 -6.56 6.55 -20.49
C ILE A 502 -6.68 5.16 -19.83
N LEU A 503 -5.59 4.63 -19.29
CA LEU A 503 -5.54 3.35 -18.59
C LEU A 503 -6.51 3.29 -17.40
N GLU A 504 -6.54 4.35 -16.57
CA GLU A 504 -7.46 4.44 -15.43
C GLU A 504 -8.92 4.44 -15.89
N VAL A 505 -9.25 5.20 -16.95
CA VAL A 505 -10.61 5.27 -17.49
C VAL A 505 -11.04 3.93 -18.09
N LEU A 506 -10.20 3.27 -18.87
CA LEU A 506 -10.51 1.96 -19.44
C LEU A 506 -10.79 0.93 -18.33
N ARG A 507 -9.95 0.86 -17.31
CA ARG A 507 -10.15 -0.04 -16.16
C ARG A 507 -11.43 0.27 -15.38
N GLN A 508 -11.74 1.54 -15.14
CA GLN A 508 -12.96 1.98 -14.46
C GLN A 508 -14.23 1.53 -15.20
N ASN A 509 -14.13 1.37 -16.51
CA ASN A 509 -15.22 0.92 -17.37
C ASN A 509 -15.16 -0.58 -17.73
N GLY A 510 -14.33 -1.35 -17.04
CA GLY A 510 -14.26 -2.81 -17.20
C GLY A 510 -13.52 -3.28 -18.45
N VAL A 511 -12.83 -2.39 -19.17
CA VAL A 511 -12.03 -2.74 -20.35
C VAL A 511 -10.68 -3.27 -19.87
N GLN A 512 -10.40 -4.54 -20.17
CA GLN A 512 -9.14 -5.20 -19.81
C GLN A 512 -8.01 -4.72 -20.72
N VAL A 513 -6.98 -4.15 -20.12
CA VAL A 513 -5.75 -3.70 -20.81
C VAL A 513 -4.54 -4.06 -19.98
N GLU A 514 -3.51 -4.57 -20.64
CA GLU A 514 -2.26 -4.92 -19.99
C GLU A 514 -1.49 -3.67 -19.54
N SER A 515 -0.86 -3.74 -18.38
CA SER A 515 0.06 -2.72 -17.89
C SER A 515 1.08 -3.32 -16.92
N SER A 516 2.21 -2.60 -16.73
CA SER A 516 3.24 -3.00 -15.77
C SER A 516 3.76 -1.77 -15.00
N CYS A 517 4.69 -0.99 -15.55
CA CYS A 517 5.34 0.13 -14.86
C CYS A 517 4.41 1.32 -14.57
N GLU A 518 3.40 1.55 -15.38
CA GLU A 518 2.46 2.69 -15.35
C GLU A 518 3.16 4.07 -15.34
N ALA A 519 4.40 4.10 -15.83
CA ALA A 519 5.26 5.27 -15.87
C ALA A 519 5.79 5.57 -17.28
N GLY A 520 5.27 4.88 -18.30
CA GLY A 520 5.60 5.12 -19.71
C GLY A 520 6.96 4.59 -20.17
N SER A 521 7.55 3.63 -19.46
CA SER A 521 8.89 3.12 -19.81
C SER A 521 8.90 1.67 -20.30
N CYS A 522 7.97 0.80 -19.89
CA CYS A 522 8.03 -0.64 -20.20
C CYS A 522 7.35 -1.05 -21.50
N GLY A 523 6.50 -0.20 -22.09
CA GLY A 523 5.79 -0.50 -23.33
C GLY A 523 4.57 -1.45 -23.21
N THR A 524 4.34 -2.09 -22.04
CA THR A 524 3.25 -3.08 -21.86
C THR A 524 1.86 -2.52 -22.16
N CYS A 525 1.63 -1.23 -21.85
CA CYS A 525 0.33 -0.57 -22.07
C CYS A 525 0.25 0.21 -23.38
N VAL A 526 1.08 -0.12 -24.37
CA VAL A 526 1.06 0.56 -25.68
C VAL A 526 -0.09 0.02 -26.52
N LEU A 527 -0.92 0.94 -27.00
CA LEU A 527 -2.02 0.65 -27.93
C LEU A 527 -1.86 1.47 -29.22
N SER A 528 -2.41 0.96 -30.31
CA SER A 528 -2.57 1.74 -31.54
C SER A 528 -3.74 2.70 -31.44
N TYR A 529 -3.62 3.86 -32.08
CA TYR A 529 -4.66 4.88 -32.12
C TYR A 529 -4.77 5.53 -33.49
N ARG A 530 -5.90 6.20 -33.72
CA ARG A 530 -6.18 7.03 -34.91
C ARG A 530 -7.11 8.20 -34.54
N ASP A 531 -7.40 9.05 -35.53
CA ASP A 531 -8.39 10.12 -35.46
C ASP A 531 -8.07 11.20 -34.41
N GLY A 532 -6.81 11.66 -34.33
CA GLY A 532 -6.43 12.76 -33.46
C GLY A 532 -4.94 12.87 -33.23
N GLU A 533 -4.54 13.82 -32.41
CA GLU A 533 -3.15 14.06 -32.02
C GLU A 533 -2.92 13.73 -30.55
N VAL A 534 -1.71 13.25 -30.22
CA VAL A 534 -1.33 12.80 -28.90
C VAL A 534 -0.09 13.55 -28.40
N ARG A 535 -0.17 14.06 -27.17
CA ARG A 535 0.97 14.47 -26.38
C ARG A 535 1.59 13.23 -25.74
N HIS A 536 2.69 12.77 -26.30
CA HIS A 536 3.45 11.65 -25.77
C HIS A 536 4.22 12.07 -24.52
N ALA A 537 4.09 11.28 -23.45
CA ALA A 537 4.83 11.45 -22.20
C ALA A 537 5.63 10.18 -21.82
N ASP A 538 5.70 9.23 -22.74
CA ASP A 538 6.44 7.98 -22.61
C ASP A 538 7.92 8.13 -23.03
N PHE A 539 8.69 7.11 -22.61
CA PHE A 539 10.08 6.93 -22.97
C PHE A 539 10.33 5.63 -23.76
N CYS A 540 9.28 4.83 -24.01
CA CYS A 540 9.38 3.52 -24.64
C CYS A 540 9.11 3.52 -26.15
N LEU A 541 8.47 4.55 -26.71
CA LEU A 541 8.15 4.63 -28.12
C LEU A 541 9.18 5.46 -28.88
N SER A 542 9.59 4.97 -30.06
CA SER A 542 10.34 5.72 -31.05
C SER A 542 9.48 6.79 -31.74
N ASP A 543 10.09 7.79 -32.35
CA ASP A 543 9.38 8.83 -33.10
C ASP A 543 8.52 8.27 -34.23
N ARG A 544 8.92 7.12 -34.82
CA ARG A 544 8.14 6.41 -35.82
C ARG A 544 6.85 5.81 -35.22
N GLU A 545 6.96 5.14 -34.07
CA GLU A 545 5.82 4.47 -33.41
C GLU A 545 4.84 5.47 -32.84
N ARG A 546 5.27 6.65 -32.42
CA ARG A 546 4.40 7.72 -31.90
C ARG A 546 3.40 8.25 -32.92
N LYS A 547 3.56 7.93 -34.21
CA LYS A 547 2.62 8.35 -35.25
C LYS A 547 1.25 7.66 -35.14
N ASP A 548 1.23 6.42 -34.62
CA ASP A 548 0.04 5.57 -34.57
C ASP A 548 -0.10 4.76 -33.28
N ARG A 549 0.82 4.95 -32.31
CA ARG A 549 0.83 4.24 -31.03
C ARG A 549 0.99 5.21 -29.86
N LEU A 550 0.40 4.87 -28.72
CA LEU A 550 0.57 5.64 -27.48
C LEU A 550 0.65 4.72 -26.27
N ALA A 551 1.40 5.13 -25.25
CA ALA A 551 1.38 4.50 -23.92
C ALA A 551 0.23 5.09 -23.11
N ILE A 552 -0.85 4.33 -22.97
CA ILE A 552 -2.13 4.80 -22.36
C ILE A 552 -2.03 5.15 -20.86
N CYS A 553 -0.96 4.75 -20.20
CA CYS A 553 -0.73 5.07 -18.79
C CYS A 553 -0.19 6.49 -18.54
N VAL A 554 0.33 7.19 -19.57
CA VAL A 554 0.96 8.51 -19.41
C VAL A 554 0.59 9.52 -20.51
N SER A 555 0.29 9.05 -21.74
CA SER A 555 0.02 9.92 -22.88
C SER A 555 -1.42 10.43 -22.89
N ARG A 556 -1.67 11.58 -23.51
CA ARG A 556 -2.98 12.25 -23.57
C ARG A 556 -3.25 12.77 -24.98
N ALA A 557 -4.52 12.76 -25.39
CA ALA A 557 -4.88 13.48 -26.62
C ALA A 557 -4.74 14.99 -26.43
N THR A 558 -4.34 15.68 -27.51
CA THR A 558 -4.33 17.15 -27.63
C THR A 558 -5.51 17.66 -28.43
N THR A 559 -6.21 16.78 -29.12
CA THR A 559 -7.49 17.01 -29.81
C THR A 559 -8.67 16.62 -28.90
N ALA A 560 -9.90 16.92 -29.34
CA ALA A 560 -11.12 16.60 -28.59
C ALA A 560 -11.30 15.10 -28.31
N GLY A 561 -10.65 14.23 -29.10
CA GLY A 561 -10.67 12.78 -28.88
C GLY A 561 -9.75 12.02 -29.82
N ILE A 562 -9.60 10.72 -29.50
CA ILE A 562 -8.86 9.73 -30.30
C ILE A 562 -9.64 8.41 -30.36
N THR A 563 -9.38 7.59 -31.36
CA THR A 563 -9.92 6.22 -31.45
C THR A 563 -8.83 5.23 -31.11
N LEU A 564 -9.06 4.35 -30.12
CA LEU A 564 -8.15 3.27 -29.73
C LEU A 564 -8.51 1.99 -30.47
N GLU A 565 -7.51 1.30 -30.99
CA GLU A 565 -7.65 0.04 -31.72
C GLU A 565 -7.72 -1.16 -30.74
N ILE A 566 -8.79 -1.21 -29.93
CA ILE A 566 -9.12 -2.30 -29.00
C ILE A 566 -10.60 -2.62 -29.04
#